data_15f6690c870d179295529621948fce85
#
_entry.id   15f6690c870d179295529621948fce85
#
_cell.length_a   1.000
_cell.length_b   1.000
_cell.length_c   1.000
_cell.angle_alpha   90.00
_cell.angle_beta   90.00
_cell.angle_gamma   90.00
#
_symmetry.space_group_name_H-M   'P 1'
#
loop_
_entity.id
_entity.type
_entity.pdbx_description
1 polymer ?
#
loop_
_entity_poly.entity_id
_entity_poly.type
_entity_poly.pdbx_seq_one_letter_code
_entity_poly.pdbx_strand_id
1 'polypeptide(L)'
;ETAEYVIIIGITEQEEEIDNTVLKYASSSKVEQALEKVKEYWQEKVNVRYHTGDSCFDLFMRWVSFQPFLRRIYGCSFLPHHDYGRGGRGWRDLWQDCLSLLLMDPKDVRQMIVSNYGGVRIDGTNATIIGNKQGEFIADRNGISRVWMDHAVWPFMTTRLYLDQTGDIAVLLEKVRYFKDTQAERGTAIDKDWNDGYGMWQKTADGSVYAGTILEHLLVEHLCAFYEVGEHNEMRLRGADWNDALDMAADNGESVAFTCAYAGNLKQLAECLRLLKDRLSCTEIELIEEINVLLKDEEGLYEDAEAKREILKEYTGLCRHEISGKKIQVPVHSLIDNLTHKADWIMEHVRKTEWIQGKNEEGWFNSYYDN
;
A
#
# COMPACT_ATOMS: atom_id res chain seq x y z
N GLU A 1 31.53 3.82 -52.86
CA GLU A 1 31.81 4.63 -51.67
C GLU A 1 30.66 4.50 -50.71
N THR A 2 30.94 4.19 -49.46
CA THR A 2 29.94 4.14 -48.38
C THR A 2 30.03 5.41 -47.57
N ALA A 3 28.92 6.09 -47.38
CA ALA A 3 28.82 7.26 -46.51
C ALA A 3 27.96 6.96 -45.28
N GLU A 4 28.41 7.37 -44.11
CA GLU A 4 27.70 7.21 -42.86
C GLU A 4 27.25 8.57 -42.34
N TYR A 5 26.02 8.61 -41.84
CA TYR A 5 25.43 9.81 -41.24
C TYR A 5 24.91 9.50 -39.87
N VAL A 6 25.14 10.38 -38.91
CA VAL A 6 24.54 10.35 -37.57
C VAL A 6 23.46 11.41 -37.49
N ILE A 7 22.24 11.01 -37.19
CA ILE A 7 21.11 11.90 -36.94
C ILE A 7 20.80 11.87 -35.44
N ILE A 8 20.80 13.06 -34.83
CA ILE A 8 20.51 13.22 -33.41
C ILE A 8 19.17 13.94 -33.27
N ILE A 9 18.22 13.27 -32.55
CA ILE A 9 16.93 13.86 -32.23
C ILE A 9 16.76 13.77 -30.71
N GLY A 10 16.45 14.89 -30.05
CA GLY A 10 16.31 14.97 -28.62
C GLY A 10 15.42 16.13 -28.17
N ILE A 11 15.06 16.13 -26.90
CA ILE A 11 14.34 17.20 -26.22
C ILE A 11 15.14 17.50 -24.95
N THR A 12 15.39 18.77 -24.68
CA THR A 12 16.00 19.25 -23.43
C THR A 12 15.30 20.52 -22.96
N GLU A 13 15.30 20.74 -21.64
CA GLU A 13 14.82 22.00 -21.05
C GLU A 13 15.93 23.05 -20.97
N GLN A 14 17.18 22.67 -21.22
CA GLN A 14 18.36 23.53 -21.11
C GLN A 14 19.13 23.61 -22.45
N GLU A 15 19.12 24.76 -23.05
CA GLU A 15 19.75 24.97 -24.37
C GLU A 15 21.25 24.64 -24.35
N GLU A 16 21.95 24.89 -23.24
CA GLU A 16 23.38 24.61 -23.09
C GLU A 16 23.73 23.11 -23.17
N GLU A 17 22.76 22.21 -22.98
CA GLU A 17 22.97 20.77 -23.11
C GLU A 17 23.04 20.29 -24.56
N ILE A 18 22.53 21.06 -25.51
CA ILE A 18 22.43 20.67 -26.93
C ILE A 18 23.82 20.39 -27.51
N ASP A 19 24.74 21.36 -27.39
CA ASP A 19 26.09 21.24 -27.96
C ASP A 19 26.86 20.07 -27.34
N ASN A 20 26.75 19.87 -26.04
CA ASN A 20 27.37 18.74 -25.34
C ASN A 20 26.80 17.38 -25.82
N THR A 21 25.51 17.30 -26.06
CA THR A 21 24.85 16.10 -26.56
C THR A 21 25.26 15.82 -28.01
N VAL A 22 25.29 16.84 -28.85
CA VAL A 22 25.77 16.73 -30.24
C VAL A 22 27.21 16.24 -30.27
N LEU A 23 28.10 16.85 -29.49
CA LEU A 23 29.51 16.45 -29.41
C LEU A 23 29.69 15.00 -28.92
N LYS A 24 28.84 14.54 -28.03
CA LYS A 24 28.84 13.18 -27.46
C LYS A 24 28.53 12.11 -28.52
N TYR A 25 27.72 12.43 -29.51
CA TYR A 25 27.24 11.47 -30.52
C TYR A 25 27.65 11.87 -31.95
N ALA A 26 28.63 12.72 -32.13
CA ALA A 26 28.97 13.35 -33.42
C ALA A 26 29.56 12.40 -34.49
N SER A 27 29.76 11.13 -34.20
CA SER A 27 30.27 10.14 -35.17
C SER A 27 29.76 8.74 -34.87
N SER A 28 29.74 7.86 -35.91
CA SER A 28 29.33 6.44 -35.73
C SER A 28 30.11 5.76 -34.63
N SER A 29 31.43 5.96 -34.56
CA SER A 29 32.27 5.38 -33.50
C SER A 29 31.86 5.83 -32.10
N LYS A 30 31.46 7.09 -31.91
CA LYS A 30 30.97 7.59 -30.62
C LYS A 30 29.61 7.02 -30.27
N VAL A 31 28.73 6.81 -31.23
CA VAL A 31 27.44 6.11 -31.05
C VAL A 31 27.65 4.68 -30.64
N GLU A 32 28.54 3.94 -31.30
CA GLU A 32 28.88 2.57 -30.94
C GLU A 32 29.45 2.47 -29.53
N GLN A 33 30.39 3.34 -29.16
CA GLN A 33 30.93 3.39 -27.79
C GLN A 33 29.84 3.69 -26.74
N ALA A 34 28.90 4.59 -27.06
CA ALA A 34 27.79 4.88 -26.16
C ALA A 34 26.86 3.66 -26.01
N LEU A 35 26.60 2.96 -27.10
CA LEU A 35 25.78 1.73 -27.09
C LEU A 35 26.43 0.63 -26.23
N GLU A 36 27.74 0.39 -26.38
CA GLU A 36 28.44 -0.61 -25.57
C GLU A 36 28.41 -0.24 -24.07
N LYS A 37 28.62 1.03 -23.72
CA LYS A 37 28.47 1.48 -22.32
C LYS A 37 27.06 1.26 -21.75
N VAL A 38 26.03 1.45 -22.57
CA VAL A 38 24.65 1.17 -22.13
C VAL A 38 24.43 -0.33 -21.94
N LYS A 39 24.97 -1.18 -22.83
CA LYS A 39 24.91 -2.63 -22.65
C LYS A 39 25.62 -3.10 -21.40
N GLU A 40 26.84 -2.59 -21.13
CA GLU A 40 27.60 -2.87 -19.91
C GLU A 40 26.80 -2.45 -18.68
N TYR A 41 26.29 -1.23 -18.65
CA TYR A 41 25.46 -0.72 -17.55
C TYR A 41 24.28 -1.67 -17.23
N TRP A 42 23.53 -2.09 -18.26
CA TRP A 42 22.39 -2.98 -18.02
C TRP A 42 22.79 -4.40 -17.64
N GLN A 43 23.95 -4.88 -18.12
CA GLN A 43 24.49 -6.18 -17.69
C GLN A 43 24.90 -6.18 -16.21
N GLU A 44 25.42 -5.07 -15.71
CA GLU A 44 25.76 -4.91 -14.30
C GLU A 44 24.52 -4.73 -13.42
N LYS A 45 23.55 -3.93 -13.89
CA LYS A 45 22.30 -3.68 -13.17
C LYS A 45 21.45 -4.94 -13.06
N VAL A 46 21.22 -5.65 -14.16
CA VAL A 46 20.43 -6.87 -14.23
C VAL A 46 21.37 -8.06 -14.04
N ASN A 47 21.85 -8.21 -12.81
CA ASN A 47 22.90 -9.19 -12.48
C ASN A 47 22.38 -10.57 -12.07
N VAL A 48 21.07 -10.78 -12.00
CA VAL A 48 20.47 -12.09 -11.75
C VAL A 48 20.54 -12.95 -13.02
N ARG A 49 21.05 -14.19 -12.86
CA ARG A 49 21.19 -15.16 -13.94
C ARG A 49 20.48 -16.44 -13.59
N TYR A 50 19.78 -16.99 -14.58
CA TYR A 50 19.08 -18.27 -14.46
C TYR A 50 19.76 -19.30 -15.36
N HIS A 51 19.90 -20.53 -14.86
CA HIS A 51 20.49 -21.68 -15.56
C HIS A 51 19.64 -22.91 -15.25
N THR A 52 18.50 -23.03 -15.94
CA THR A 52 17.52 -24.09 -15.67
C THR A 52 17.63 -25.29 -16.61
N GLY A 53 18.48 -25.18 -17.65
CA GLY A 53 18.56 -26.16 -18.74
C GLY A 53 17.59 -25.86 -19.90
N ASP A 54 16.62 -24.98 -19.72
CA ASP A 54 15.78 -24.44 -20.78
C ASP A 54 16.23 -23.02 -21.15
N SER A 55 16.88 -22.90 -22.30
CA SER A 55 17.43 -21.61 -22.75
C SER A 55 16.36 -20.57 -23.08
N CYS A 56 15.15 -20.98 -23.45
CA CYS A 56 14.04 -20.08 -23.71
C CYS A 56 13.51 -19.49 -22.39
N PHE A 57 13.38 -20.32 -21.36
CA PHE A 57 13.01 -19.89 -20.04
C PHE A 57 14.07 -18.97 -19.42
N ASP A 58 15.35 -19.32 -19.52
CA ASP A 58 16.45 -18.51 -19.03
C ASP A 58 16.47 -17.11 -19.70
N LEU A 59 16.22 -17.05 -21.00
CA LEU A 59 16.10 -15.78 -21.73
C LEU A 59 14.89 -14.95 -21.28
N PHE A 60 13.74 -15.61 -21.11
CA PHE A 60 12.53 -14.97 -20.58
C PHE A 60 12.76 -14.40 -19.18
N MET A 61 13.43 -15.14 -18.31
CA MET A 61 13.74 -14.68 -16.94
C MET A 61 14.71 -13.49 -16.91
N ARG A 62 15.56 -13.33 -17.91
CA ARG A 62 16.37 -12.10 -18.07
C ARG A 62 15.47 -10.88 -18.31
N TRP A 63 14.44 -11.03 -19.14
CA TRP A 63 13.44 -9.99 -19.35
C TRP A 63 12.65 -9.70 -18.06
N VAL A 64 12.20 -10.74 -17.34
CA VAL A 64 11.50 -10.58 -16.05
C VAL A 64 12.35 -9.82 -15.05
N SER A 65 13.64 -10.15 -14.95
CA SER A 65 14.58 -9.46 -14.04
C SER A 65 14.85 -8.00 -14.41
N PHE A 66 14.60 -7.61 -15.65
CA PHE A 66 14.72 -6.23 -16.12
C PHE A 66 13.48 -5.37 -15.80
N GLN A 67 12.30 -5.98 -15.68
CA GLN A 67 11.03 -5.29 -15.46
C GLN A 67 11.03 -4.32 -14.25
N PRO A 68 11.59 -4.66 -13.06
CA PRO A 68 11.62 -3.76 -11.91
C PRO A 68 12.26 -2.39 -12.21
N PHE A 69 13.31 -2.38 -13.03
CA PHE A 69 13.97 -1.12 -13.42
C PHE A 69 13.08 -0.26 -14.32
N LEU A 70 12.35 -0.89 -15.24
CA LEU A 70 11.38 -0.18 -16.08
C LEU A 70 10.22 0.38 -15.22
N ARG A 71 9.77 -0.37 -14.22
CA ARG A 71 8.75 0.09 -13.28
C ARG A 71 9.21 1.30 -12.47
N ARG A 72 10.47 1.36 -12.08
CA ARG A 72 11.03 2.56 -11.42
C ARG A 72 10.94 3.79 -12.31
N ILE A 73 11.17 3.63 -13.61
CA ILE A 73 11.20 4.75 -14.58
C ILE A 73 9.79 5.15 -15.00
N TYR A 74 8.94 4.16 -15.31
CA TYR A 74 7.66 4.39 -15.98
C TYR A 74 6.44 4.08 -15.10
N GLY A 75 6.62 3.41 -13.97
CA GLY A 75 5.54 2.85 -13.18
C GLY A 75 4.97 1.55 -13.76
N CYS A 76 4.00 0.97 -13.08
CA CYS A 76 3.45 -0.34 -13.41
C CYS A 76 2.80 -0.42 -14.79
N SER A 77 2.21 0.66 -15.26
CA SER A 77 1.52 0.71 -16.56
C SER A 77 2.46 0.97 -17.74
N PHE A 78 3.73 1.23 -17.50
CA PHE A 78 4.68 1.73 -18.52
C PHE A 78 4.21 2.98 -19.26
N LEU A 79 3.21 3.63 -18.73
CA LEU A 79 2.64 4.82 -19.29
C LEU A 79 3.11 6.01 -18.45
N PRO A 80 4.12 6.78 -18.90
CA PRO A 80 4.64 7.89 -18.14
C PRO A 80 3.51 8.87 -17.88
N HIS A 81 3.45 9.35 -16.70
CA HIS A 81 2.65 10.42 -16.27
C HIS A 81 1.17 10.26 -16.20
N HIS A 82 0.68 9.06 -16.32
CA HIS A 82 -0.58 9.23 -16.65
C HIS A 82 -1.34 8.17 -16.80
N ASP A 83 -1.75 8.14 -16.20
CA ASP A 83 -3.01 7.85 -16.14
C ASP A 83 -3.91 8.85 -16.83
N TYR A 84 -4.18 8.59 -18.06
CA TYR A 84 -4.95 9.45 -18.94
C TYR A 84 -4.54 10.94 -18.91
N GLY A 85 -3.23 11.19 -18.81
CA GLY A 85 -2.68 12.54 -18.83
C GLY A 85 -2.81 13.34 -17.54
N ARG A 86 -3.20 12.71 -16.42
CA ARG A 86 -3.35 13.40 -15.14
C ARG A 86 -2.16 13.28 -14.19
N GLY A 87 -1.17 12.49 -14.58
CA GLY A 87 0.02 12.23 -13.76
C GLY A 87 -0.25 11.34 -12.54
N GLY A 88 0.82 10.92 -11.88
CA GLY A 88 0.76 10.07 -10.71
C GLY A 88 0.70 8.58 -11.00
N ARG A 89 0.72 7.78 -9.95
CA ARG A 89 0.70 6.31 -9.98
C ARG A 89 -0.40 5.81 -9.09
N GLY A 90 -1.03 4.69 -9.46
CA GLY A 90 -1.99 4.02 -8.60
C GLY A 90 -1.36 3.66 -7.25
N TRP A 91 -2.13 3.78 -6.17
CA TRP A 91 -1.68 3.45 -4.82
C TRP A 91 -1.13 2.03 -4.74
N ARG A 92 -1.94 1.06 -5.07
CA ARG A 92 -1.58 -0.37 -5.13
C ARG A 92 -0.33 -0.62 -5.96
N ASP A 93 -0.30 -0.03 -7.15
CA ASP A 93 0.74 -0.26 -8.14
C ASP A 93 2.11 0.18 -7.65
N LEU A 94 2.20 1.32 -6.99
CA LEU A 94 3.47 1.80 -6.47
C LEU A 94 4.00 0.94 -5.31
N TRP A 95 3.12 0.46 -4.43
CA TRP A 95 3.54 -0.46 -3.37
C TRP A 95 4.02 -1.80 -3.94
N GLN A 96 3.34 -2.34 -4.95
CA GLN A 96 3.79 -3.55 -5.66
C GLN A 96 5.09 -3.33 -6.42
N ASP A 97 5.30 -2.17 -7.02
CA ASP A 97 6.57 -1.81 -7.63
C ASP A 97 7.70 -1.80 -6.60
N CYS A 98 7.45 -1.26 -5.41
CA CYS A 98 8.42 -1.29 -4.30
C CYS A 98 8.81 -2.73 -3.90
N LEU A 99 7.89 -3.70 -3.91
CA LEU A 99 8.21 -5.11 -3.64
C LEU A 99 9.30 -5.64 -4.58
N SER A 100 9.14 -5.38 -5.88
CA SER A 100 10.13 -5.81 -6.87
C SER A 100 11.45 -5.04 -6.77
N LEU A 101 11.38 -3.75 -6.46
CA LEU A 101 12.55 -2.89 -6.29
C LEU A 101 13.36 -3.25 -5.05
N LEU A 102 12.74 -3.69 -3.97
CA LEU A 102 13.46 -4.18 -2.78
C LEU A 102 14.40 -5.34 -3.13
N LEU A 103 14.02 -6.18 -4.10
CA LEU A 103 14.84 -7.31 -4.53
C LEU A 103 15.90 -6.93 -5.57
N MET A 104 15.61 -6.00 -6.48
CA MET A 104 16.40 -5.77 -7.68
C MET A 104 17.18 -4.45 -7.65
N ASP A 105 16.64 -3.39 -7.03
CA ASP A 105 17.24 -2.05 -6.95
C ASP A 105 16.71 -1.28 -5.72
N PRO A 106 17.14 -1.64 -4.49
CA PRO A 106 16.54 -1.14 -3.24
C PRO A 106 16.87 0.32 -2.93
N LYS A 107 17.64 0.99 -3.77
CA LYS A 107 17.98 2.40 -3.58
C LYS A 107 16.72 3.24 -3.41
N ASP A 108 16.69 4.11 -2.41
CA ASP A 108 15.61 5.05 -2.09
C ASP A 108 14.26 4.41 -1.71
N VAL A 109 14.14 3.07 -1.68
CA VAL A 109 12.86 2.41 -1.34
C VAL A 109 12.41 2.73 0.09
N ARG A 110 13.34 2.84 1.06
CA ARG A 110 13.01 3.30 2.41
C ARG A 110 12.27 4.63 2.40
N GLN A 111 12.81 5.59 1.65
CA GLN A 111 12.22 6.93 1.58
C GLN A 111 10.85 6.90 0.87
N MET A 112 10.68 6.05 -0.14
CA MET A 112 9.40 5.84 -0.80
C MET A 112 8.37 5.27 0.18
N ILE A 113 8.73 4.24 0.96
CA ILE A 113 7.85 3.66 1.98
C ILE A 113 7.41 4.73 2.97
N VAL A 114 8.36 5.45 3.61
CA VAL A 114 8.05 6.47 4.61
C VAL A 114 7.13 7.56 4.03
N SER A 115 7.44 8.08 2.85
CA SER A 115 6.62 9.15 2.26
C SER A 115 5.23 8.70 1.83
N ASN A 116 5.10 7.45 1.35
CA ASN A 116 3.84 6.95 0.82
C ASN A 116 2.80 6.72 1.93
N TYR A 117 3.21 6.40 3.17
CA TYR A 117 2.27 6.36 4.29
C TYR A 117 1.55 7.67 4.54
N GLY A 118 2.11 8.80 4.11
CA GLY A 118 1.42 10.09 4.13
C GLY A 118 0.12 10.16 3.32
N GLY A 119 -0.15 9.18 2.47
CA GLY A 119 -1.40 9.05 1.72
C GLY A 119 -2.49 8.25 2.43
N VAL A 120 -2.21 7.67 3.58
CA VAL A 120 -3.21 7.00 4.43
C VAL A 120 -4.07 8.05 5.13
N ARG A 121 -5.39 7.84 5.18
CA ARG A 121 -6.33 8.65 5.96
C ARG A 121 -6.48 8.08 7.36
N ILE A 122 -6.85 8.95 8.30
CA ILE A 122 -7.05 8.56 9.69
C ILE A 122 -8.17 7.53 9.88
N ASP A 123 -9.07 7.38 8.93
CA ASP A 123 -10.12 6.36 8.93
C ASP A 123 -9.68 5.00 8.38
N GLY A 124 -8.38 4.83 8.11
CA GLY A 124 -7.80 3.59 7.59
C GLY A 124 -7.99 3.38 6.09
N THR A 125 -8.51 4.36 5.36
CA THR A 125 -8.48 4.38 3.90
C THR A 125 -7.26 5.14 3.39
N ASN A 126 -7.13 5.33 2.09
CA ASN A 126 -5.96 6.00 1.50
C ASN A 126 -6.34 6.78 0.24
N ALA A 127 -5.44 7.65 -0.17
CA ALA A 127 -5.51 8.27 -1.49
C ALA A 127 -5.39 7.20 -2.59
N THR A 128 -6.15 7.36 -3.67
CA THR A 128 -6.14 6.39 -4.78
C THR A 128 -4.88 6.53 -5.64
N ILE A 129 -4.30 7.72 -5.69
CA ILE A 129 -3.16 8.05 -6.55
C ILE A 129 -2.05 8.71 -5.73
N ILE A 130 -0.82 8.27 -5.96
CA ILE A 130 0.39 8.95 -5.53
C ILE A 130 0.86 9.84 -6.68
N GLY A 131 1.03 11.12 -6.41
CA GLY A 131 1.40 12.11 -7.42
C GLY A 131 2.84 11.99 -7.92
N ASN A 132 3.23 12.91 -8.80
CA ASN A 132 4.56 12.90 -9.41
C ASN A 132 5.69 13.27 -8.44
N LYS A 133 5.36 14.02 -7.41
CA LYS A 133 6.31 14.41 -6.36
C LYS A 133 6.10 13.56 -5.13
N GLN A 134 7.19 13.29 -4.45
CA GLN A 134 7.16 12.59 -3.17
C GLN A 134 6.27 13.32 -2.17
N GLY A 135 5.33 12.58 -1.55
CA GLY A 135 4.37 13.15 -0.60
C GLY A 135 3.21 13.92 -1.25
N GLU A 136 3.03 13.82 -2.55
CA GLU A 136 1.86 14.33 -3.27
C GLU A 136 0.83 13.21 -3.44
N PHE A 137 -0.41 13.48 -3.06
CA PHE A 137 -1.50 12.51 -3.10
C PHE A 137 -2.73 13.12 -3.76
N ILE A 138 -3.48 12.25 -4.47
CA ILE A 138 -4.73 12.62 -5.13
C ILE A 138 -5.79 11.61 -4.68
N ALA A 139 -6.93 12.12 -4.24
CA ALA A 139 -8.01 11.33 -3.69
C ALA A 139 -8.52 10.26 -4.66
N ASP A 140 -8.93 10.71 -5.82
CA ASP A 140 -9.34 9.92 -6.97
C ASP A 140 -9.29 10.78 -8.23
N ARG A 141 -9.06 10.14 -9.39
CA ARG A 141 -9.00 10.83 -10.69
C ARG A 141 -10.30 11.46 -11.13
N ASN A 142 -11.39 10.84 -10.77
CA ASN A 142 -12.71 11.17 -11.27
C ASN A 142 -13.57 11.88 -10.23
N GLY A 143 -13.01 12.16 -9.04
CA GLY A 143 -13.75 12.69 -7.90
C GLY A 143 -14.80 11.71 -7.37
N ILE A 144 -14.61 10.42 -7.63
CA ILE A 144 -15.50 9.36 -7.16
C ILE A 144 -15.02 8.92 -5.80
N SER A 145 -15.94 8.85 -4.84
CA SER A 145 -15.66 8.28 -3.54
C SER A 145 -15.47 6.77 -3.68
N ARG A 146 -14.31 6.27 -3.29
CA ARG A 146 -13.93 4.87 -3.45
C ARG A 146 -12.97 4.40 -2.38
N VAL A 147 -13.17 3.18 -1.90
CA VAL A 147 -12.21 2.45 -1.12
C VAL A 147 -11.94 1.09 -1.78
N TRP A 148 -10.70 0.61 -1.63
CA TRP A 148 -10.26 -0.66 -2.18
C TRP A 148 -9.77 -1.52 -1.02
N MET A 149 -10.34 -2.71 -0.89
CA MET A 149 -10.07 -3.57 0.26
C MET A 149 -8.61 -4.01 0.38
N ASP A 150 -7.92 -4.19 -0.72
CA ASP A 150 -6.53 -4.60 -0.77
C ASP A 150 -5.51 -3.47 -0.51
N HIS A 151 -5.97 -2.23 -0.45
CA HIS A 151 -5.07 -1.08 -0.38
C HIS A 151 -4.23 -1.01 0.90
N ALA A 152 -4.68 -1.55 2.01
CA ALA A 152 -3.88 -1.67 3.24
C ALA A 152 -2.96 -2.91 3.24
N VAL A 153 -3.28 -3.93 2.44
CA VAL A 153 -2.48 -5.16 2.35
C VAL A 153 -1.11 -4.89 1.76
N TRP A 154 -1.04 -4.17 0.63
CA TRP A 154 0.19 -3.92 -0.10
C TRP A 154 1.20 -3.05 0.64
N PRO A 155 0.82 -1.95 1.31
CA PRO A 155 1.71 -1.19 2.18
C PRO A 155 2.40 -2.06 3.22
N PHE A 156 1.63 -2.90 3.90
CA PHE A 156 2.18 -3.76 4.93
C PHE A 156 3.09 -4.85 4.35
N MET A 157 2.70 -5.55 3.29
CA MET A 157 3.54 -6.56 2.64
C MET A 157 4.89 -5.98 2.19
N THR A 158 4.87 -4.78 1.61
CA THR A 158 6.09 -4.09 1.18
C THR A 158 6.95 -3.69 2.37
N THR A 159 6.33 -3.13 3.42
CA THR A 159 7.05 -2.77 4.65
C THR A 159 7.63 -4.00 5.32
N ARG A 160 6.88 -5.11 5.40
CA ARG A 160 7.38 -6.37 5.97
C ARG A 160 8.58 -6.90 5.21
N LEU A 161 8.54 -6.94 3.88
CA LEU A 161 9.68 -7.35 3.06
C LEU A 161 10.90 -6.44 3.30
N TYR A 162 10.67 -5.11 3.41
CA TYR A 162 11.73 -4.18 3.75
C TYR A 162 12.36 -4.49 5.11
N LEU A 163 11.55 -4.76 6.13
CA LEU A 163 12.04 -5.14 7.47
C LEU A 163 12.84 -6.44 7.44
N ASP A 164 12.36 -7.44 6.71
CA ASP A 164 13.00 -8.74 6.60
C ASP A 164 14.37 -8.65 5.89
N GLN A 165 14.48 -7.77 4.90
CA GLN A 165 15.72 -7.56 4.18
C GLN A 165 16.76 -6.69 4.89
N THR A 166 16.29 -5.67 5.60
CA THR A 166 17.19 -4.64 6.15
C THR A 166 17.40 -4.73 7.65
N GLY A 167 16.43 -5.32 8.36
CA GLY A 167 16.38 -5.30 9.82
C GLY A 167 16.06 -3.93 10.43
N ASP A 168 15.74 -2.91 9.62
CA ASP A 168 15.44 -1.53 10.06
C ASP A 168 14.05 -1.44 10.70
N ILE A 169 13.88 -2.09 11.84
CA ILE A 169 12.61 -2.07 12.58
C ILE A 169 12.22 -0.66 13.05
N ALA A 170 13.19 0.25 13.17
CA ALA A 170 12.95 1.62 13.62
C ALA A 170 12.12 2.43 12.63
N VAL A 171 12.04 2.04 11.37
CA VAL A 171 11.18 2.69 10.36
C VAL A 171 9.72 2.72 10.80
N LEU A 172 9.26 1.73 11.57
CA LEU A 172 7.89 1.68 12.09
C LEU A 172 7.56 2.83 13.06
N LEU A 173 8.57 3.47 13.64
CA LEU A 173 8.42 4.59 14.58
C LEU A 173 8.60 5.96 13.90
N GLU A 174 8.89 6.00 12.59
CA GLU A 174 8.92 7.25 11.83
C GLU A 174 7.55 7.91 11.81
N LYS A 175 7.50 9.22 12.06
CA LYS A 175 6.24 9.99 12.09
C LYS A 175 5.90 10.54 10.72
N VAL A 176 4.67 10.29 10.29
CA VAL A 176 4.13 10.71 9.00
C VAL A 176 2.75 11.33 9.20
N ARG A 177 2.41 12.32 8.40
CA ARG A 177 1.10 12.96 8.40
C ARG A 177 0.05 12.03 7.79
N TYR A 178 -1.22 12.23 8.16
CA TYR A 178 -2.34 11.56 7.53
C TYR A 178 -2.95 12.45 6.44
N PHE A 179 -3.24 11.84 5.30
CA PHE A 179 -3.94 12.50 4.20
C PHE A 179 -5.39 12.81 4.57
N LYS A 180 -5.91 13.89 4.02
CA LYS A 180 -7.30 14.29 4.17
C LYS A 180 -7.85 14.92 2.90
N ASP A 181 -9.09 14.61 2.58
CA ASP A 181 -9.83 15.15 1.45
C ASP A 181 -11.34 15.13 1.72
N THR A 182 -12.12 15.30 0.67
CA THR A 182 -13.59 15.33 0.72
C THR A 182 -14.24 13.97 0.93
N GLN A 183 -13.51 12.87 0.97
CA GLN A 183 -14.10 11.55 1.17
C GLN A 183 -14.51 11.35 2.64
N ALA A 184 -15.66 10.71 2.83
CA ALA A 184 -16.22 10.38 4.13
C ALA A 184 -16.70 8.92 4.17
N GLU A 185 -17.07 8.45 5.36
CA GLU A 185 -17.63 7.11 5.58
C GLU A 185 -16.74 6.02 4.93
N ARG A 186 -15.45 6.11 5.16
CA ARG A 186 -14.44 5.22 4.58
C ARG A 186 -14.57 5.09 3.05
N GLY A 187 -14.68 6.24 2.37
CA GLY A 187 -14.72 6.30 0.91
C GLY A 187 -16.04 5.87 0.27
N THR A 188 -17.13 5.73 1.02
CA THR A 188 -18.46 5.42 0.47
C THR A 188 -19.31 6.66 0.20
N ALA A 189 -18.90 7.80 0.70
CA ALA A 189 -19.61 9.07 0.53
C ALA A 189 -18.62 10.24 0.35
N ILE A 190 -19.18 11.36 -0.12
CA ILE A 190 -18.50 12.66 -0.10
C ILE A 190 -19.01 13.46 1.10
N ASP A 191 -18.07 14.07 1.82
CA ASP A 191 -18.38 14.92 2.97
C ASP A 191 -19.14 16.19 2.52
N LYS A 192 -20.42 16.26 2.86
CA LYS A 192 -21.31 17.39 2.52
C LYS A 192 -20.97 18.66 3.31
N ASP A 193 -20.28 18.51 4.43
CA ASP A 193 -19.89 19.59 5.33
C ASP A 193 -18.41 20.00 5.12
N TRP A 194 -17.82 19.55 4.01
CA TRP A 194 -16.42 19.85 3.70
C TRP A 194 -16.18 21.36 3.64
N ASN A 195 -15.07 21.78 4.21
CA ASN A 195 -14.58 23.14 4.17
C ASN A 195 -13.12 23.12 3.71
N ASP A 196 -12.77 23.91 2.71
CA ASP A 196 -11.40 23.99 2.17
C ASP A 196 -10.35 24.35 3.23
N GLY A 197 -10.76 25.00 4.31
CA GLY A 197 -9.92 25.29 5.49
C GLY A 197 -9.41 24.02 6.21
N TYR A 198 -10.05 22.85 6.01
CA TYR A 198 -9.52 21.59 6.54
C TYR A 198 -8.19 21.22 5.88
N GLY A 199 -7.99 21.61 4.62
CA GLY A 199 -6.76 21.34 3.88
C GLY A 199 -6.58 19.85 3.55
N MET A 200 -5.36 19.47 3.16
CA MET A 200 -5.05 18.11 2.71
C MET A 200 -4.41 17.22 3.79
N TRP A 201 -4.34 17.68 5.03
CA TRP A 201 -3.75 16.96 6.15
C TRP A 201 -4.69 16.92 7.34
N GLN A 202 -4.76 15.75 8.00
CA GLN A 202 -5.54 15.61 9.22
C GLN A 202 -5.06 16.62 10.29
N LYS A 203 -6.01 17.32 10.86
CA LYS A 203 -5.75 18.29 11.96
C LYS A 203 -6.30 17.78 13.28
N THR A 204 -5.71 18.29 14.32
CA THR A 204 -6.19 18.18 15.71
C THR A 204 -7.12 19.34 16.05
N ALA A 205 -7.87 19.22 17.12
CA ALA A 205 -8.82 20.24 17.60
C ALA A 205 -8.20 21.62 17.85
N ASP A 206 -6.88 21.70 18.08
CA ASP A 206 -6.14 22.95 18.19
C ASP A 206 -5.67 23.53 16.84
N GLY A 207 -6.02 22.87 15.73
CA GLY A 207 -5.69 23.28 14.37
C GLY A 207 -4.29 22.87 13.89
N SER A 208 -3.49 22.17 14.70
CA SER A 208 -2.18 21.67 14.29
C SER A 208 -2.33 20.45 13.36
N VAL A 209 -1.34 20.24 12.47
CA VAL A 209 -1.31 19.04 11.61
C VAL A 209 -0.84 17.85 12.43
N TYR A 210 -1.63 16.79 12.43
CA TYR A 210 -1.30 15.56 13.13
C TYR A 210 -0.31 14.69 12.33
N ALA A 211 0.60 14.05 13.06
CA ALA A 211 1.49 13.02 12.53
C ALA A 211 1.58 11.85 13.52
N GLY A 212 1.26 10.67 13.04
CA GLY A 212 1.40 9.40 13.74
C GLY A 212 2.59 8.60 13.22
N THR A 213 2.95 7.53 13.92
CA THR A 213 4.00 6.62 13.46
C THR A 213 3.50 5.76 12.28
N ILE A 214 4.42 5.21 11.46
CA ILE A 214 4.05 4.22 10.44
C ILE A 214 3.32 3.04 11.07
N LEU A 215 3.73 2.60 12.26
CA LEU A 215 3.02 1.57 13.00
C LEU A 215 1.57 1.97 13.30
N GLU A 216 1.31 3.23 13.68
CA GLU A 216 -0.04 3.74 13.92
C GLU A 216 -0.87 3.72 12.63
N HIS A 217 -0.31 4.13 11.48
CA HIS A 217 -0.98 4.02 10.18
C HIS A 217 -1.39 2.59 9.89
N LEU A 218 -0.47 1.64 10.04
CA LEU A 218 -0.73 0.22 9.83
C LEU A 218 -1.80 -0.34 10.78
N LEU A 219 -1.75 0.05 12.07
CA LEU A 219 -2.77 -0.36 13.04
C LEU A 219 -4.15 0.16 12.65
N VAL A 220 -4.25 1.44 12.28
CA VAL A 220 -5.52 2.06 11.86
C VAL A 220 -6.07 1.37 10.61
N GLU A 221 -5.26 1.15 9.57
CA GLU A 221 -5.67 0.47 8.35
C GLU A 221 -6.25 -0.93 8.65
N HIS A 222 -5.52 -1.74 9.43
CA HIS A 222 -5.88 -3.14 9.67
C HIS A 222 -7.01 -3.31 10.69
N LEU A 223 -7.05 -2.48 11.73
CA LEU A 223 -8.12 -2.52 12.71
C LEU A 223 -9.44 -1.99 12.13
N CYS A 224 -9.41 -0.93 11.33
CA CYS A 224 -10.62 -0.49 10.62
C CYS A 224 -11.16 -1.59 9.68
N ALA A 225 -10.28 -2.27 8.95
CA ALA A 225 -10.68 -3.37 8.08
C ALA A 225 -11.29 -4.55 8.86
N PHE A 226 -10.77 -4.86 10.05
CA PHE A 226 -11.34 -5.89 10.93
C PHE A 226 -12.81 -5.63 11.31
N TYR A 227 -13.18 -4.37 11.45
CA TYR A 227 -14.55 -3.97 11.80
C TYR A 227 -15.43 -3.66 10.59
N GLU A 228 -14.87 -3.60 9.37
CA GLU A 228 -15.62 -3.37 8.14
C GLU A 228 -16.10 -4.69 7.54
N VAL A 229 -17.15 -5.25 8.10
CA VAL A 229 -17.68 -6.56 7.72
C VAL A 229 -19.10 -6.49 7.17
N GLY A 230 -19.47 -7.48 6.36
CA GLY A 230 -20.81 -7.67 5.86
C GLY A 230 -21.67 -8.57 6.77
N GLU A 231 -22.72 -9.16 6.19
CA GLU A 231 -23.67 -10.00 6.94
C GLU A 231 -23.11 -11.35 7.37
N HIS A 232 -22.14 -11.86 6.60
CA HIS A 232 -21.45 -13.13 6.91
C HIS A 232 -20.25 -12.94 7.84
N ASN A 233 -20.03 -11.69 8.29
CA ASN A 233 -18.90 -11.32 9.16
C ASN A 233 -17.53 -11.46 8.48
N GLU A 234 -17.53 -11.53 7.16
CA GLU A 234 -16.35 -11.41 6.32
C GLU A 234 -16.12 -9.96 5.91
N MET A 235 -14.89 -9.59 5.53
CA MET A 235 -14.57 -8.22 5.17
C MET A 235 -15.31 -7.77 3.91
N ARG A 236 -15.89 -6.55 3.97
CA ARG A 236 -16.63 -5.96 2.87
C ARG A 236 -15.76 -5.84 1.62
N LEU A 237 -16.24 -6.37 0.51
CA LEU A 237 -15.67 -6.16 -0.81
C LEU A 237 -16.04 -4.74 -1.28
N ARG A 238 -15.07 -3.90 -1.42
CA ARG A 238 -15.23 -2.51 -1.84
C ARG A 238 -14.52 -2.30 -3.17
N GLY A 239 -15.14 -1.53 -4.10
CA GLY A 239 -14.51 -1.10 -5.34
C GLY A 239 -14.01 -2.23 -6.25
N ALA A 240 -14.67 -3.39 -6.24
CA ALA A 240 -14.41 -4.55 -7.10
C ALA A 240 -12.99 -5.18 -7.02
N ASP A 241 -12.08 -4.64 -6.21
CA ASP A 241 -10.76 -5.20 -5.89
C ASP A 241 -9.96 -5.78 -7.06
N TRP A 242 -9.76 -5.05 -8.12
CA TRP A 242 -9.11 -5.57 -9.32
C TRP A 242 -9.96 -6.51 -10.20
N ASN A 243 -11.08 -6.93 -9.76
CA ASN A 243 -11.95 -7.77 -10.54
C ASN A 243 -13.22 -7.00 -10.94
N ASP A 244 -13.16 -6.34 -12.07
CA ASP A 244 -14.28 -5.56 -12.59
C ASP A 244 -15.58 -6.39 -12.74
N ALA A 245 -15.47 -7.71 -12.81
CA ALA A 245 -16.64 -8.59 -12.79
C ALA A 245 -17.38 -8.62 -11.43
N LEU A 246 -16.75 -8.14 -10.36
CA LEU A 246 -17.35 -8.03 -9.02
C LEU A 246 -17.92 -6.63 -8.73
N ASP A 247 -17.95 -5.71 -9.70
CA ASP A 247 -18.56 -4.38 -9.52
C ASP A 247 -20.01 -4.46 -9.04
N MET A 248 -20.75 -5.49 -9.43
CA MET A 248 -22.11 -5.75 -8.97
C MET A 248 -22.21 -6.09 -7.48
N ALA A 249 -21.13 -6.56 -6.87
CA ALA A 249 -21.04 -6.93 -5.46
C ALA A 249 -20.55 -5.78 -4.56
N ALA A 250 -20.33 -4.58 -5.09
CA ALA A 250 -19.74 -3.45 -4.38
C ALA A 250 -20.55 -3.00 -3.14
N ASP A 251 -21.87 -3.17 -3.16
CA ASP A 251 -22.76 -2.73 -2.08
C ASP A 251 -22.77 -3.69 -0.90
N ASN A 252 -22.87 -5.00 -1.12
CA ASN A 252 -23.03 -5.99 -0.08
C ASN A 252 -21.99 -7.12 -0.10
N GLY A 253 -21.17 -7.20 -1.16
CA GLY A 253 -20.20 -8.25 -1.33
C GLY A 253 -19.17 -8.31 -0.20
N GLU A 254 -18.68 -9.53 0.07
CA GLU A 254 -17.68 -9.82 1.09
C GLU A 254 -16.59 -10.71 0.50
N SER A 255 -15.35 -10.57 0.98
CA SER A 255 -14.19 -11.32 0.49
C SER A 255 -13.58 -12.18 1.57
N VAL A 256 -13.76 -13.50 1.48
CA VAL A 256 -13.14 -14.48 2.38
C VAL A 256 -11.61 -14.49 2.19
N ALA A 257 -11.15 -14.33 0.95
CA ALA A 257 -9.72 -14.31 0.65
C ALA A 257 -9.01 -13.13 1.33
N PHE A 258 -9.57 -11.91 1.27
CA PHE A 258 -8.99 -10.76 1.95
C PHE A 258 -9.16 -10.82 3.46
N THR A 259 -10.26 -11.37 3.97
CA THR A 259 -10.42 -11.65 5.40
C THR A 259 -9.25 -12.50 5.93
N CYS A 260 -8.88 -13.57 5.22
CA CYS A 260 -7.70 -14.36 5.54
C CYS A 260 -6.39 -13.59 5.44
N ALA A 261 -6.23 -12.74 4.40
CA ALA A 261 -5.03 -11.93 4.22
C ALA A 261 -4.82 -10.94 5.38
N TYR A 262 -5.90 -10.28 5.83
CA TYR A 262 -5.84 -9.38 6.98
C TYR A 262 -5.57 -10.12 8.29
N ALA A 263 -6.09 -11.33 8.47
CA ALA A 263 -5.71 -12.18 9.62
C ALA A 263 -4.21 -12.47 9.64
N GLY A 264 -3.63 -12.81 8.49
CA GLY A 264 -2.20 -12.98 8.33
C GLY A 264 -1.41 -11.71 8.66
N ASN A 265 -1.87 -10.56 8.17
CA ASN A 265 -1.24 -9.27 8.45
C ASN A 265 -1.31 -8.89 9.93
N LEU A 266 -2.43 -9.09 10.61
CA LEU A 266 -2.55 -8.84 12.05
C LEU A 266 -1.55 -9.67 12.86
N LYS A 267 -1.35 -10.95 12.52
CA LYS A 267 -0.30 -11.79 13.13
C LYS A 267 1.10 -11.24 12.90
N GLN A 268 1.39 -10.84 11.68
CA GLN A 268 2.70 -10.29 11.34
C GLN A 268 2.94 -8.91 11.98
N LEU A 269 1.89 -8.08 12.16
CA LEU A 269 1.99 -6.84 12.94
C LEU A 269 2.31 -7.14 14.41
N ALA A 270 1.70 -8.16 14.99
CA ALA A 270 2.04 -8.60 16.34
C ALA A 270 3.51 -9.06 16.44
N GLU A 271 4.05 -9.71 15.40
CA GLU A 271 5.48 -10.04 15.32
C GLU A 271 6.37 -8.80 15.23
N CYS A 272 5.96 -7.79 14.45
CA CYS A 272 6.69 -6.51 14.38
C CYS A 272 6.74 -5.83 15.76
N LEU A 273 5.67 -5.87 16.53
CA LEU A 273 5.64 -5.37 17.90
C LEU A 273 6.60 -6.15 18.83
N ARG A 274 6.68 -7.48 18.69
CA ARG A 274 7.69 -8.29 19.41
C ARG A 274 9.11 -7.86 19.05
N LEU A 275 9.39 -7.64 17.75
CA LEU A 275 10.69 -7.16 17.29
C LEU A 275 11.02 -5.76 17.83
N LEU A 276 10.06 -4.83 17.90
CA LEU A 276 10.24 -3.52 18.50
C LEU A 276 10.62 -3.65 19.99
N LYS A 277 9.91 -4.50 20.72
CA LYS A 277 10.21 -4.80 22.11
C LYS A 277 11.61 -5.39 22.30
N ASP A 278 11.95 -6.42 21.52
CA ASP A 278 13.17 -7.19 21.70
C ASP A 278 14.43 -6.43 21.24
N ARG A 279 14.33 -5.68 20.14
CA ARG A 279 15.48 -5.00 19.56
C ARG A 279 15.66 -3.56 20.02
N LEU A 280 14.56 -2.86 20.31
CA LEU A 280 14.59 -1.44 20.71
C LEU A 280 14.14 -1.22 22.16
N SER A 281 13.85 -2.28 22.91
CA SER A 281 13.32 -2.20 24.29
C SER A 281 12.06 -1.35 24.41
N CYS A 282 11.25 -1.32 23.33
CA CYS A 282 10.01 -0.57 23.29
C CYS A 282 8.93 -1.33 24.08
N THR A 283 8.49 -0.82 25.20
CA THR A 283 7.50 -1.45 26.07
C THR A 283 6.10 -0.88 25.92
N GLU A 284 5.98 0.33 25.37
CA GLU A 284 4.73 1.04 25.15
C GLU A 284 4.78 1.72 23.77
N ILE A 285 3.63 1.84 23.12
CA ILE A 285 3.46 2.55 21.85
C ILE A 285 2.55 3.76 22.09
N GLU A 286 3.01 4.92 21.65
CA GLU A 286 2.22 6.15 21.63
C GLU A 286 1.27 6.13 20.42
N LEU A 287 -0.03 6.19 20.66
CA LEU A 287 -1.09 6.17 19.65
C LEU A 287 -2.09 7.31 19.91
N ILE A 288 -2.88 7.66 18.88
CA ILE A 288 -4.02 8.58 19.07
C ILE A 288 -5.04 8.00 20.05
N GLU A 289 -5.70 8.87 20.83
CA GLU A 289 -6.69 8.45 21.83
C GLU A 289 -7.88 7.72 21.17
N GLU A 290 -8.31 8.13 20.00
CA GLU A 290 -9.44 7.59 19.26
C GLU A 290 -9.29 6.10 18.93
N ILE A 291 -8.07 5.60 18.80
CA ILE A 291 -7.79 4.18 18.46
C ILE A 291 -8.31 3.22 19.55
N ASN A 292 -8.54 3.70 20.77
CA ASN A 292 -9.11 2.88 21.86
C ASN A 292 -10.42 2.21 21.45
N VAL A 293 -11.21 2.85 20.59
CA VAL A 293 -12.46 2.30 20.07
C VAL A 293 -12.20 1.03 19.27
N LEU A 294 -11.12 1.01 18.46
CA LEU A 294 -10.73 -0.13 17.63
C LEU A 294 -10.01 -1.24 18.42
N LEU A 295 -9.50 -0.92 19.61
CA LEU A 295 -8.83 -1.89 20.48
C LEU A 295 -9.79 -2.65 21.41
N LYS A 296 -11.10 -2.41 21.32
CA LYS A 296 -12.11 -3.19 22.07
C LYS A 296 -11.94 -4.68 21.81
N ASP A 297 -11.99 -5.47 22.87
CA ASP A 297 -11.80 -6.93 22.87
C ASP A 297 -12.66 -7.53 23.96
N GLU A 298 -13.96 -7.53 23.73
CA GLU A 298 -14.98 -7.98 24.68
C GLU A 298 -15.55 -9.33 24.21
N GLU A 299 -15.94 -10.19 25.16
CA GLU A 299 -16.53 -11.49 24.87
C GLU A 299 -17.82 -11.32 24.02
N GLY A 300 -17.93 -12.09 22.92
CA GLY A 300 -19.07 -12.07 22.01
C GLY A 300 -19.08 -10.90 21.00
N LEU A 301 -18.15 -9.94 21.13
CA LEU A 301 -18.10 -8.79 20.23
C LEU A 301 -17.80 -9.18 18.78
N TYR A 302 -16.88 -10.12 18.60
CA TYR A 302 -16.41 -10.45 17.25
C TYR A 302 -17.40 -11.29 16.44
N GLU A 303 -18.29 -12.01 17.12
CA GLU A 303 -19.39 -12.79 16.54
C GLU A 303 -20.53 -11.91 16.00
N ASP A 304 -20.66 -10.70 16.51
CA ASP A 304 -21.72 -9.76 16.15
C ASP A 304 -21.25 -8.77 15.08
N ALA A 305 -21.60 -9.06 13.83
CA ALA A 305 -21.25 -8.20 12.68
C ALA A 305 -21.83 -6.77 12.80
N GLU A 306 -23.02 -6.61 13.41
CA GLU A 306 -23.61 -5.28 13.61
C GLU A 306 -22.84 -4.49 14.66
N ALA A 307 -22.49 -5.13 15.79
CA ALA A 307 -21.67 -4.51 16.82
C ALA A 307 -20.29 -4.08 16.26
N LYS A 308 -19.68 -4.88 15.40
CA LYS A 308 -18.43 -4.49 14.70
C LYS A 308 -18.63 -3.25 13.86
N ARG A 309 -19.69 -3.18 13.04
CA ARG A 309 -19.99 -2.00 12.21
C ARG A 309 -20.24 -0.74 13.03
N GLU A 310 -20.92 -0.85 14.17
CA GLU A 310 -21.13 0.30 15.08
C GLU A 310 -19.83 0.79 15.72
N ILE A 311 -18.90 -0.08 16.06
CA ILE A 311 -17.54 0.30 16.51
C ILE A 311 -16.82 1.09 15.42
N LEU A 312 -16.85 0.61 14.18
CA LEU A 312 -16.22 1.32 13.08
C LEU A 312 -16.84 2.70 12.85
N LYS A 313 -18.15 2.80 12.93
CA LYS A 313 -18.89 4.04 12.81
C LYS A 313 -18.58 5.01 13.97
N GLU A 314 -18.48 4.52 15.19
CA GLU A 314 -18.03 5.32 16.34
C GLU A 314 -16.64 5.92 16.07
N TYR A 315 -15.66 5.07 15.67
CA TYR A 315 -14.31 5.52 15.37
C TYR A 315 -14.25 6.56 14.24
N THR A 316 -14.89 6.27 13.11
CA THR A 316 -14.89 7.19 11.96
C THR A 316 -15.60 8.50 12.26
N GLY A 317 -16.62 8.46 13.12
CA GLY A 317 -17.31 9.66 13.63
C GLY A 317 -16.38 10.56 14.45
N LEU A 318 -15.56 9.98 15.32
CA LEU A 318 -14.55 10.72 16.11
C LEU A 318 -13.47 11.37 15.25
N CYS A 319 -13.17 10.76 14.08
CA CYS A 319 -12.09 11.20 13.19
C CYS A 319 -12.56 12.06 12.01
N ARG A 320 -13.83 12.40 11.91
CA ARG A 320 -14.45 12.95 10.69
C ARG A 320 -13.75 14.20 10.17
N HIS A 321 -13.61 15.24 10.97
CA HIS A 321 -13.00 16.52 10.57
C HIS A 321 -11.68 16.76 11.27
N GLU A 322 -11.69 16.73 12.56
CA GLU A 322 -10.54 16.91 13.43
C GLU A 322 -10.49 15.79 14.47
N ILE A 323 -9.31 15.43 14.90
CA ILE A 323 -9.10 14.48 16.00
C ILE A 323 -8.78 15.25 17.28
N SER A 324 -8.90 14.59 18.43
CA SER A 324 -8.62 15.24 19.73
C SER A 324 -7.19 15.77 19.85
N GLY A 325 -6.25 15.12 19.16
CA GLY A 325 -4.81 15.37 19.29
C GLY A 325 -4.20 14.79 20.55
N LYS A 326 -5.01 14.17 21.42
CA LYS A 326 -4.52 13.48 22.60
C LYS A 326 -3.90 12.15 22.24
N LYS A 327 -2.92 11.76 23.01
CA LYS A 327 -2.18 10.52 22.84
C LYS A 327 -2.27 9.66 24.08
N ILE A 328 -2.30 8.36 23.84
CA ILE A 328 -2.27 7.33 24.87
C ILE A 328 -1.01 6.48 24.72
N GLN A 329 -0.55 5.93 25.84
CA GLN A 329 0.51 4.93 25.88
C GLN A 329 -0.13 3.55 26.01
N VAL A 330 0.03 2.71 24.99
CA VAL A 330 -0.52 1.36 24.99
C VAL A 330 0.61 0.37 25.19
N PRO A 331 0.55 -0.51 26.20
CA PRO A 331 1.56 -1.54 26.41
C PRO A 331 1.70 -2.45 25.18
N VAL A 332 2.94 -2.71 24.76
CA VAL A 332 3.22 -3.54 23.58
C VAL A 332 2.60 -4.93 23.72
N HIS A 333 2.62 -5.54 24.91
CA HIS A 333 2.02 -6.86 25.12
C HIS A 333 0.51 -6.82 24.89
N SER A 334 -0.19 -5.77 25.33
CA SER A 334 -1.65 -5.65 25.12
C SER A 334 -2.00 -5.50 23.64
N LEU A 335 -1.18 -4.78 22.86
CA LEU A 335 -1.35 -4.71 21.39
C LEU A 335 -1.11 -6.07 20.73
N ILE A 336 -0.07 -6.78 21.13
CA ILE A 336 0.24 -8.14 20.63
C ILE A 336 -0.94 -9.08 20.89
N ASP A 337 -1.46 -9.09 22.11
CA ASP A 337 -2.56 -9.95 22.50
C ASP A 337 -3.84 -9.61 21.70
N ASN A 338 -4.17 -8.32 21.60
CA ASN A 338 -5.32 -7.83 20.84
C ASN A 338 -5.26 -8.22 19.35
N LEU A 339 -4.13 -7.97 18.70
CA LEU A 339 -3.96 -8.31 17.27
C LEU A 339 -3.98 -9.82 17.04
N THR A 340 -3.37 -10.59 17.95
CA THR A 340 -3.33 -12.04 17.86
C THR A 340 -4.72 -12.63 18.05
N HIS A 341 -5.48 -12.15 19.04
CA HIS A 341 -6.85 -12.59 19.30
C HIS A 341 -7.78 -12.33 18.10
N LYS A 342 -7.73 -11.10 17.54
CA LYS A 342 -8.49 -10.78 16.32
C LYS A 342 -8.13 -11.70 15.15
N ALA A 343 -6.85 -11.93 14.92
CA ALA A 343 -6.38 -12.79 13.84
C ALA A 343 -6.80 -14.25 14.02
N ASP A 344 -6.68 -14.78 15.25
CA ASP A 344 -7.07 -16.16 15.56
C ASP A 344 -8.58 -16.34 15.44
N TRP A 345 -9.36 -15.36 15.93
CA TRP A 345 -10.81 -15.37 15.78
C TRP A 345 -11.22 -15.41 14.29
N ILE A 346 -10.64 -14.57 13.44
CA ILE A 346 -10.91 -14.60 11.98
C ILE A 346 -10.66 -16.00 11.41
N MET A 347 -9.51 -16.58 11.70
CA MET A 347 -9.14 -17.88 11.13
C MET A 347 -10.02 -19.03 11.64
N GLU A 348 -10.51 -18.94 12.87
CA GLU A 348 -11.49 -19.90 13.41
C GLU A 348 -12.86 -19.72 12.77
N HIS A 349 -13.30 -18.45 12.61
CA HIS A 349 -14.55 -18.10 11.94
C HIS A 349 -14.56 -18.67 10.52
N VAL A 350 -13.58 -18.33 9.69
CA VAL A 350 -13.47 -18.81 8.30
C VAL A 350 -13.46 -20.34 8.23
N ARG A 351 -12.72 -21.04 9.09
CA ARG A 351 -12.70 -22.50 9.10
C ARG A 351 -14.05 -23.10 9.43
N LYS A 352 -14.83 -22.43 10.28
CA LYS A 352 -16.13 -22.91 10.76
C LYS A 352 -17.26 -22.62 9.78
N THR A 353 -17.25 -21.46 9.14
CA THR A 353 -18.36 -20.95 8.34
C THR A 353 -18.15 -21.10 6.83
N GLU A 354 -16.92 -20.98 6.35
CA GLU A 354 -16.61 -20.85 4.92
C GLU A 354 -16.19 -22.18 4.25
N TRP A 355 -16.08 -23.27 5.01
CA TRP A 355 -15.75 -24.56 4.43
C TRP A 355 -16.94 -25.17 3.69
N ILE A 356 -16.82 -25.42 2.40
CA ILE A 356 -17.79 -26.07 1.55
C ILE A 356 -17.40 -27.55 1.38
N GLN A 357 -18.21 -28.46 1.92
CA GLN A 357 -17.99 -29.89 1.80
C GLN A 357 -18.37 -30.38 0.39
N GLY A 358 -17.40 -30.89 -0.33
CA GLY A 358 -17.60 -31.55 -1.62
C GLY A 358 -18.05 -33.00 -1.50
N LYS A 359 -18.06 -33.69 -2.65
CA LYS A 359 -18.26 -35.14 -2.72
C LYS A 359 -16.94 -35.83 -2.42
N ASN A 360 -16.95 -37.01 -1.85
CA ASN A 360 -15.75 -37.83 -1.58
C ASN A 360 -14.73 -37.25 -0.57
N GLU A 361 -15.21 -36.64 0.51
CA GLU A 361 -14.38 -36.09 1.59
C GLU A 361 -13.46 -34.91 1.19
N GLU A 362 -13.49 -34.48 -0.05
CA GLU A 362 -12.84 -33.27 -0.50
C GLU A 362 -13.69 -32.02 -0.20
N GLY A 363 -13.09 -30.87 -0.17
CA GLY A 363 -13.78 -29.60 0.04
C GLY A 363 -12.90 -28.41 -0.26
N TRP A 364 -13.47 -27.21 -0.20
CA TRP A 364 -12.77 -25.96 -0.41
C TRP A 364 -13.41 -24.83 0.41
N PHE A 365 -12.69 -23.76 0.57
CA PHE A 365 -13.24 -22.56 1.19
C PHE A 365 -14.02 -21.72 0.17
N ASN A 366 -15.10 -21.09 0.61
CA ASN A 366 -15.76 -20.06 -0.16
C ASN A 366 -14.77 -18.92 -0.49
N SER A 367 -15.01 -18.18 -1.57
CA SER A 367 -14.14 -17.09 -2.00
C SER A 367 -14.76 -15.73 -1.74
N TYR A 368 -16.03 -15.55 -2.16
CA TYR A 368 -16.73 -14.29 -2.12
C TYR A 368 -18.22 -14.48 -1.87
N TYR A 369 -18.83 -13.46 -1.30
CA TYR A 369 -20.27 -13.26 -1.33
C TYR A 369 -20.57 -12.12 -2.27
N ASP A 370 -21.63 -12.25 -3.06
CA ASP A 370 -22.22 -11.18 -3.87
C ASP A 370 -23.36 -10.48 -3.14
N ASN A 371 -24.12 -9.64 -3.83
CA ASN A 371 -25.25 -8.93 -3.22
C ASN A 371 -26.38 -9.87 -2.80
#